data_f37a791e6335bd1f0c66a4a61ac5429a
#
_entry.id   f37a791e6335bd1f0c66a4a61ac5429a
#
_cell.length_a   1.000
_cell.length_b   1.000
_cell.length_c   1.000
_cell.angle_alpha   90.00
_cell.angle_beta   90.00
_cell.angle_gamma   90.00
#
_symmetry.space_group_name_H-M   'P 1'
#
loop_
_entity.id
_entity.type
_entity.pdbx_description
1 polymer ?
#
loop_
_entity_poly.entity_id
_entity_poly.type
_entity_poly.pdbx_seq_one_letter_code
_entity_poly.pdbx_strand_id
1 'polypeptide(L)'
;MAGSIKGRNHRDISRRLGRRTGAGGKGRGSVIKAETIEISGLKVYFYRKNIKNMYIRLQEDGSVVLSVPAGMPEKTAIDFFKSREQWIRKNQMRTGMEPGKPVRRYAPGEKYRLFGELYTIDIKPAGRYGCKIDRDRKEICISVPPHKTAIDTDKYMNQVSRKELRIVLEEAVEKWEGITGVRCSGWSVSSMTSRWGLCVTPAGTLRFSARLAQQPVDAIEYVVLHELAHITYPDHSRNFWNYVYSYMPEAPQIKKEMRMIIDYLPPSE
;
A
#
# COMPACT_ATOMS: atom_id res chain seq x y z
N MET A 1 27.70 41.47 -1.11
CA MET A 1 26.72 41.38 -0.03
C MET A 1 26.13 39.98 -0.01
N ALA A 2 26.53 39.19 0.99
CA ALA A 2 26.13 37.78 1.07
C ALA A 2 24.83 37.69 1.89
N GLY A 3 23.74 37.24 1.27
CA GLY A 3 22.46 37.00 1.91
C GLY A 3 22.40 35.62 2.51
N SER A 4 22.47 35.52 3.81
CA SER A 4 22.33 34.32 4.64
C SER A 4 20.92 33.73 4.53
N ILE A 5 20.75 32.53 4.00
CA ILE A 5 19.50 31.80 4.04
C ILE A 5 19.46 31.01 5.36
N LYS A 6 18.65 31.49 6.29
CA LYS A 6 18.38 30.85 7.58
C LYS A 6 17.69 29.50 7.37
N GLY A 7 18.31 28.42 7.87
CA GLY A 7 17.77 27.07 7.87
C GLY A 7 16.46 26.97 8.66
N ARG A 8 15.45 26.39 8.04
CA ARG A 8 14.18 26.06 8.70
C ARG A 8 14.33 24.81 9.58
N ASN A 9 13.84 24.95 10.79
CA ASN A 9 14.00 24.09 11.95
C ASN A 9 13.68 22.59 11.69
N HIS A 10 14.65 21.76 11.96
CA HIS A 10 14.66 20.29 11.92
C HIS A 10 13.62 19.59 12.83
N ARG A 11 12.96 20.32 13.73
CA ARG A 11 12.04 19.75 14.74
C ARG A 11 10.65 19.40 14.23
N ASP A 12 10.23 19.96 13.09
CA ASP A 12 8.85 19.82 12.60
C ASP A 12 8.59 18.52 11.80
N ILE A 13 9.63 18.01 11.14
CA ILE A 13 9.53 16.77 10.34
C ILE A 13 9.48 15.53 11.25
N SER A 14 10.26 15.53 12.34
CA SER A 14 10.25 14.46 13.34
C SER A 14 8.90 14.32 14.05
N ARG A 15 8.19 15.44 14.27
CA ARG A 15 6.85 15.45 14.88
C ARG A 15 5.74 14.91 13.95
N ARG A 16 5.83 15.14 12.64
CA ARG A 16 4.83 14.61 11.69
C ARG A 16 4.94 13.11 11.46
N LEU A 17 6.16 12.56 11.47
CA LEU A 17 6.41 11.12 11.30
C LEU A 17 6.21 10.33 12.60
N GLY A 18 6.43 10.93 13.76
CA GLY A 18 6.25 10.29 15.07
C GLY A 18 4.80 10.15 15.53
N ARG A 19 3.85 10.96 15.04
CA ARG A 19 2.44 10.91 15.44
C ARG A 19 1.57 9.84 14.75
N ARG A 20 2.13 9.07 13.82
CA ARG A 20 1.44 7.93 13.15
C ARG A 20 1.71 6.56 13.79
N THR A 21 2.30 6.49 14.97
CA THR A 21 2.55 5.22 15.69
C THR A 21 1.70 5.12 16.95
N GLY A 22 0.40 5.25 16.81
CA GLY A 22 -0.55 4.94 17.86
C GLY A 22 -1.43 3.77 17.43
N ALA A 23 -1.03 2.55 17.69
CA ALA A 23 -1.74 1.37 18.14
C ALA A 23 -1.00 0.06 17.78
N GLY A 24 -0.53 -0.64 18.75
CA GLY A 24 -0.35 -2.08 18.90
C GLY A 24 0.20 -2.90 17.73
N GLY A 25 1.54 -2.94 17.57
CA GLY A 25 2.22 -3.95 16.75
C GLY A 25 3.64 -4.17 17.27
N LYS A 26 3.87 -5.24 17.99
CA LYS A 26 5.21 -5.72 18.38
C LYS A 26 6.04 -5.90 17.10
N GLY A 27 7.17 -5.15 16.94
CA GLY A 27 8.16 -5.47 15.92
C GLY A 27 8.69 -4.34 15.05
N ARG A 28 8.51 -3.06 15.40
CA ARG A 28 9.21 -1.94 14.72
C ARG A 28 10.21 -1.34 15.68
N GLY A 29 11.50 -1.60 15.45
CA GLY A 29 12.58 -1.01 16.22
C GLY A 29 12.42 0.50 16.35
N SER A 30 12.62 1.04 17.55
CA SER A 30 12.55 2.49 17.80
C SER A 30 13.56 3.23 16.93
N VAL A 31 13.18 4.40 16.40
CA VAL A 31 14.10 5.29 15.68
C VAL A 31 15.00 5.96 16.69
N ILE A 32 16.33 5.79 16.54
CA ILE A 32 17.35 6.40 17.40
C ILE A 32 17.84 7.71 16.79
N LYS A 33 18.07 7.74 15.46
CA LYS A 33 18.48 8.94 14.71
C LYS A 33 17.79 8.96 13.36
N ALA A 34 17.39 10.14 12.93
CA ALA A 34 16.81 10.38 11.61
C ALA A 34 17.50 11.58 10.97
N GLU A 35 17.96 11.40 9.74
CA GLU A 35 18.60 12.46 8.94
C GLU A 35 18.19 12.34 7.48
N THR A 36 18.34 13.41 6.72
CA THR A 36 18.13 13.40 5.28
C THR A 36 19.48 13.60 4.62
N ILE A 37 19.85 12.67 3.77
CA ILE A 37 21.11 12.68 3.02
C ILE A 37 20.82 12.54 1.53
N GLU A 38 21.81 12.89 0.71
CA GLU A 38 21.76 12.65 -0.73
C GLU A 38 22.72 11.53 -1.11
N ILE A 39 22.24 10.51 -1.83
CA ILE A 39 23.05 9.41 -2.35
C ILE A 39 22.73 9.24 -3.83
N SER A 40 23.73 9.38 -4.71
CA SER A 40 23.59 9.23 -6.17
C SER A 40 22.51 10.15 -6.77
N GLY A 41 22.36 11.38 -6.25
CA GLY A 41 21.34 12.33 -6.69
C GLY A 41 19.93 12.03 -6.19
N LEU A 42 19.77 11.07 -5.30
CA LEU A 42 18.49 10.71 -4.69
C LEU A 42 18.40 11.24 -3.26
N LYS A 43 17.27 11.88 -2.94
CA LYS A 43 16.95 12.28 -1.57
C LYS A 43 16.58 11.05 -0.75
N VAL A 44 17.35 10.76 0.30
CA VAL A 44 17.22 9.57 1.13
C VAL A 44 16.94 9.97 2.57
N TYR A 45 15.83 9.49 3.10
CA TYR A 45 15.55 9.57 4.53
C TYR A 45 16.28 8.42 5.24
N PHE A 46 17.34 8.74 5.94
CA PHE A 46 18.22 7.79 6.59
C PHE A 46 17.82 7.62 8.05
N TYR A 47 17.49 6.40 8.46
CA TYR A 47 17.06 6.09 9.83
C TYR A 47 17.97 5.06 10.48
N ARG A 48 18.52 5.39 11.62
CA ARG A 48 19.16 4.45 12.53
C ARG A 48 18.15 3.92 13.52
N LYS A 49 18.00 2.58 13.57
CA LYS A 49 16.96 1.90 14.36
C LYS A 49 17.55 0.73 15.11
N ASN A 50 16.85 0.29 16.16
CA ASN A 50 17.17 -0.97 16.83
C ASN A 50 16.61 -2.15 16.01
N ILE A 51 17.30 -2.50 14.93
CA ILE A 51 16.96 -3.56 13.98
C ILE A 51 18.22 -4.35 13.64
N LYS A 52 18.06 -5.59 13.14
CA LYS A 52 19.18 -6.46 12.76
C LYS A 52 19.61 -6.27 11.30
N ASN A 53 18.68 -5.98 10.41
CA ASN A 53 18.91 -5.93 8.95
C ASN A 53 18.71 -4.52 8.42
N MET A 54 19.33 -4.23 7.25
CA MET A 54 19.08 -2.99 6.49
C MET A 54 17.85 -3.15 5.61
N TYR A 55 17.08 -2.06 5.46
CA TYR A 55 15.87 -2.02 4.63
C TYR A 55 15.84 -0.77 3.78
N ILE A 56 15.50 -0.93 2.50
CA ILE A 56 15.17 0.18 1.59
C ILE A 56 13.67 0.13 1.31
N ARG A 57 13.02 1.28 1.38
CA ARG A 57 11.63 1.48 0.98
C ARG A 57 11.52 2.68 0.08
N LEU A 58 10.75 2.54 -1.00
CA LEU A 58 10.26 3.67 -1.77
C LEU A 58 9.00 4.22 -1.10
N GLN A 59 8.94 5.54 -1.00
CA GLN A 59 7.74 6.26 -0.57
C GLN A 59 6.85 6.53 -1.78
N GLU A 60 5.60 6.87 -1.52
CA GLU A 60 4.64 7.22 -2.57
C GLU A 60 5.02 8.49 -3.35
N ASP A 61 5.84 9.37 -2.75
CA ASP A 61 6.40 10.59 -3.37
C ASP A 61 7.73 10.36 -4.11
N GLY A 62 8.10 9.09 -4.34
CA GLY A 62 9.36 8.73 -4.98
C GLY A 62 10.60 8.87 -4.11
N SER A 63 10.48 9.42 -2.90
CA SER A 63 11.60 9.50 -1.96
C SER A 63 11.97 8.11 -1.41
N VAL A 64 13.22 7.96 -1.01
CA VAL A 64 13.74 6.68 -0.52
C VAL A 64 13.95 6.73 0.98
N VAL A 65 13.50 5.70 1.69
CA VAL A 65 13.79 5.48 3.10
C VAL A 65 14.81 4.36 3.23
N LEU A 66 15.97 4.67 3.81
CA LEU A 66 17.00 3.70 4.20
C LEU A 66 16.96 3.55 5.73
N SER A 67 16.63 2.36 6.20
CA SER A 67 16.66 2.02 7.63
C SER A 67 17.79 1.05 7.90
N VAL A 68 18.68 1.38 8.85
CA VAL A 68 19.86 0.60 9.19
C VAL A 68 19.95 0.35 10.70
N PRO A 69 20.68 -0.71 11.13
CA PRO A 69 21.03 -0.92 12.52
C PRO A 69 21.76 0.29 13.13
N ALA A 70 21.51 0.57 14.40
CA ALA A 70 22.04 1.75 15.09
C ALA A 70 23.58 1.87 15.02
N GLY A 71 24.30 0.74 15.17
CA GLY A 71 25.76 0.66 15.12
C GLY A 71 26.37 0.45 13.74
N MET A 72 25.57 0.48 12.66
CA MET A 72 26.07 0.25 11.30
C MET A 72 26.95 1.40 10.83
N PRO A 73 28.18 1.13 10.31
CA PRO A 73 28.99 2.17 9.68
C PRO A 73 28.26 2.81 8.49
N GLU A 74 28.36 4.14 8.36
CA GLU A 74 27.69 4.88 7.30
C GLU A 74 28.12 4.42 5.91
N LYS A 75 29.42 4.18 5.73
CA LYS A 75 29.97 3.65 4.47
C LYS A 75 29.27 2.35 4.06
N THR A 76 29.10 1.40 4.97
CA THR A 76 28.41 0.11 4.71
C THR A 76 26.96 0.33 4.31
N ALA A 77 26.27 1.30 4.94
CA ALA A 77 24.89 1.64 4.62
C ALA A 77 24.78 2.28 3.23
N ILE A 78 25.72 3.15 2.85
CA ILE A 78 25.79 3.78 1.52
C ILE A 78 26.13 2.73 0.45
N ASP A 79 27.06 1.83 0.70
CA ASP A 79 27.42 0.76 -0.23
C ASP A 79 26.23 -0.18 -0.47
N PHE A 80 25.50 -0.53 0.58
CA PHE A 80 24.26 -1.28 0.45
C PHE A 80 23.21 -0.54 -0.40
N PHE A 81 23.03 0.77 -0.18
CA PHE A 81 22.12 1.57 -1.00
C PHE A 81 22.53 1.56 -2.47
N LYS A 82 23.82 1.81 -2.77
CA LYS A 82 24.37 1.80 -4.13
C LYS A 82 24.19 0.44 -4.81
N SER A 83 24.35 -0.67 -4.09
CA SER A 83 24.11 -2.01 -4.64
C SER A 83 22.67 -2.24 -5.07
N ARG A 84 21.72 -1.46 -4.57
CA ARG A 84 20.29 -1.50 -4.88
C ARG A 84 19.80 -0.34 -5.75
N GLU A 85 20.70 0.55 -6.18
CA GLU A 85 20.32 1.76 -6.92
C GLU A 85 19.57 1.45 -8.21
N GLN A 86 20.01 0.48 -9.00
CA GLN A 86 19.30 0.08 -10.22
C GLN A 86 17.88 -0.40 -9.93
N TRP A 87 17.71 -1.16 -8.87
CA TRP A 87 16.39 -1.60 -8.43
C TRP A 87 15.52 -0.41 -7.98
N ILE A 88 16.09 0.55 -7.24
CA ILE A 88 15.40 1.78 -6.81
C ILE A 88 14.92 2.57 -8.04
N ARG A 89 15.83 2.89 -8.96
CA ARG A 89 15.52 3.68 -10.17
C ARG A 89 14.50 2.96 -11.06
N LYS A 90 14.68 1.66 -11.29
CA LYS A 90 13.71 0.85 -12.03
C LYS A 90 12.31 0.89 -11.41
N ASN A 91 12.21 0.83 -10.11
CA ASN A 91 10.91 0.89 -9.43
C ASN A 91 10.33 2.32 -9.37
N GLN A 92 11.15 3.37 -9.27
CA GLN A 92 10.71 4.75 -9.41
C GLN A 92 10.13 5.00 -10.81
N MET A 93 10.84 4.61 -11.88
CA MET A 93 10.34 4.72 -13.26
C MET A 93 9.05 3.92 -13.48
N ARG A 94 8.99 2.68 -12.97
CA ARG A 94 7.83 1.79 -13.11
C ARG A 94 6.58 2.29 -12.42
N THR A 95 6.74 3.01 -11.33
CA THR A 95 5.62 3.58 -10.54
C THR A 95 5.30 5.02 -10.92
N GLY A 96 5.99 5.61 -11.89
CA GLY A 96 5.85 7.03 -12.24
C GLY A 96 6.24 7.97 -11.09
N MET A 97 7.01 7.47 -10.13
CA MET A 97 7.46 8.23 -8.97
C MET A 97 8.71 9.03 -9.33
N GLU A 98 8.53 10.29 -9.71
CA GLU A 98 9.64 11.22 -9.81
C GLU A 98 9.90 11.88 -8.46
N PRO A 99 11.18 11.96 -8.00
CA PRO A 99 11.52 12.66 -6.78
C PRO A 99 11.06 14.13 -6.85
N GLY A 100 10.18 14.51 -5.92
CA GLY A 100 9.66 15.88 -5.85
C GLY A 100 8.35 16.13 -6.60
N LYS A 101 7.80 15.17 -7.34
CA LYS A 101 6.42 15.28 -7.80
C LYS A 101 5.45 15.09 -6.61
N PRO A 102 4.39 15.88 -6.51
CA PRO A 102 3.43 15.75 -5.43
C PRO A 102 2.79 14.34 -5.46
N VAL A 103 2.60 13.78 -4.26
CA VAL A 103 1.74 12.60 -4.01
C VAL A 103 0.50 12.70 -4.92
N ARG A 104 0.16 11.57 -5.58
CA ARG A 104 -1.02 11.45 -6.44
C ARG A 104 -2.17 12.25 -5.87
N ARG A 105 -2.52 13.30 -6.57
CA ARG A 105 -3.66 14.13 -6.25
C ARG A 105 -4.75 13.68 -7.20
N TYR A 106 -5.86 13.21 -6.68
CA TYR A 106 -7.03 12.96 -7.51
C TYR A 106 -7.41 14.28 -8.17
N ALA A 107 -7.13 14.40 -9.48
CA ALA A 107 -7.49 15.54 -10.28
C ALA A 107 -8.65 15.16 -11.21
N PRO A 108 -9.47 16.13 -11.64
CA PRO A 108 -10.48 15.88 -12.66
C PRO A 108 -9.84 15.29 -13.93
N GLY A 109 -10.43 14.20 -14.46
CA GLY A 109 -9.92 13.48 -15.61
C GLY A 109 -8.90 12.39 -15.31
N GLU A 110 -8.30 12.33 -14.12
CA GLU A 110 -7.40 11.25 -13.74
C GLU A 110 -8.10 9.89 -13.71
N LYS A 111 -7.33 8.84 -13.96
CA LYS A 111 -7.83 7.46 -13.91
C LYS A 111 -7.58 6.85 -12.54
N TYR A 112 -8.62 6.27 -11.99
CA TYR A 112 -8.59 5.49 -10.76
C TYR A 112 -8.98 4.05 -11.03
N ARG A 113 -8.19 3.11 -10.52
CA ARG A 113 -8.51 1.68 -10.63
C ARG A 113 -9.33 1.24 -9.43
N LEU A 114 -10.53 0.72 -9.70
CA LEU A 114 -11.40 0.10 -8.70
C LEU A 114 -11.87 -1.26 -9.23
N PHE A 115 -11.61 -2.31 -8.47
CA PHE A 115 -11.94 -3.70 -8.83
C PHE A 115 -11.45 -4.14 -10.21
N GLY A 116 -10.20 -3.74 -10.56
CA GLY A 116 -9.58 -4.06 -11.84
C GLY A 116 -9.96 -3.11 -12.98
N GLU A 117 -11.03 -2.34 -12.85
CA GLU A 117 -11.54 -1.44 -13.88
C GLU A 117 -11.05 -0.01 -13.70
N LEU A 118 -10.89 0.72 -14.81
CA LEU A 118 -10.45 2.12 -14.80
C LEU A 118 -11.66 3.05 -14.82
N TYR A 119 -11.75 3.88 -13.78
CA TYR A 119 -12.75 4.94 -13.65
C TYR A 119 -12.10 6.30 -13.90
N THR A 120 -12.84 7.23 -14.49
CA THR A 120 -12.45 8.63 -14.61
C THR A 120 -12.91 9.38 -13.35
N ILE A 121 -12.02 10.14 -12.74
CA ILE A 121 -12.34 10.97 -11.58
C ILE A 121 -12.91 12.31 -12.07
N ASP A 122 -14.04 12.69 -11.50
CA ASP A 122 -14.59 14.03 -11.57
C ASP A 122 -14.68 14.63 -10.16
N ILE A 123 -14.30 15.91 -10.01
CA ILE A 123 -14.32 16.60 -8.72
C ILE A 123 -15.23 17.81 -8.80
N LYS A 124 -16.23 17.85 -7.92
CA LYS A 124 -17.18 18.95 -7.84
C LYS A 124 -17.11 19.65 -6.49
N PRO A 125 -17.16 20.99 -6.44
CA PRO A 125 -17.27 21.71 -5.18
C PRO A 125 -18.62 21.41 -4.52
N ALA A 126 -18.60 21.17 -3.20
CA ALA A 126 -19.80 20.93 -2.41
C ALA A 126 -19.57 21.31 -0.94
N GLY A 127 -20.64 21.50 -0.17
CA GLY A 127 -20.53 21.86 1.26
C GLY A 127 -19.96 20.75 2.15
N ARG A 128 -19.97 19.50 1.69
CA ARG A 128 -19.45 18.32 2.40
C ARG A 128 -18.84 17.33 1.43
N TYR A 129 -18.00 16.42 1.94
CA TYR A 129 -17.53 15.29 1.18
C TYR A 129 -18.67 14.37 0.75
N GLY A 130 -18.61 13.91 -0.48
CA GLY A 130 -19.50 12.91 -1.07
C GLY A 130 -18.77 12.14 -2.15
N CYS A 131 -19.22 10.93 -2.43
CA CYS A 131 -18.72 10.13 -3.54
C CYS A 131 -19.90 9.40 -4.18
N LYS A 132 -19.99 9.49 -5.49
CA LYS A 132 -20.90 8.72 -6.33
C LYS A 132 -20.06 7.94 -7.34
N ILE A 133 -20.20 6.63 -7.36
CA ILE A 133 -19.55 5.74 -8.32
C ILE A 133 -20.61 5.34 -9.34
N ASP A 134 -20.40 5.76 -10.58
CA ASP A 134 -21.20 5.35 -11.74
C ASP A 134 -20.47 4.21 -12.44
N ARG A 135 -20.96 2.98 -12.25
CA ARG A 135 -20.33 1.78 -12.79
C ARG A 135 -20.53 1.62 -14.29
N ASP A 136 -21.61 2.15 -14.83
CA ASP A 136 -21.93 2.06 -16.27
C ASP A 136 -21.06 3.04 -17.07
N ARG A 137 -20.92 4.27 -16.57
CA ARG A 137 -20.08 5.30 -17.20
C ARG A 137 -18.60 5.21 -16.84
N LYS A 138 -18.26 4.35 -15.88
CA LYS A 138 -16.90 4.27 -15.32
C LYS A 138 -16.40 5.62 -14.80
N GLU A 139 -17.24 6.30 -14.04
CA GLU A 139 -16.96 7.61 -13.45
C GLU A 139 -17.05 7.56 -11.92
N ILE A 140 -16.13 8.25 -11.26
CA ILE A 140 -16.16 8.50 -9.82
C ILE A 140 -16.26 10.00 -9.61
N CYS A 141 -17.44 10.48 -9.22
CA CYS A 141 -17.66 11.87 -8.88
C CYS A 141 -17.43 12.11 -7.40
N ILE A 142 -16.42 12.91 -7.06
CA ILE A 142 -16.05 13.27 -5.71
C ILE A 142 -16.53 14.69 -5.43
N SER A 143 -17.36 14.84 -4.41
CA SER A 143 -17.74 16.15 -3.88
C SER A 143 -16.75 16.57 -2.80
N VAL A 144 -16.16 17.77 -2.94
CA VAL A 144 -15.09 18.26 -2.05
C VAL A 144 -15.44 19.63 -1.51
N PRO A 145 -15.36 19.88 -0.19
CA PRO A 145 -15.50 21.20 0.38
C PRO A 145 -14.40 22.15 -0.11
N PRO A 146 -14.73 23.43 -0.44
CA PRO A 146 -13.80 24.37 -1.11
C PRO A 146 -12.51 24.64 -0.34
N HIS A 147 -12.53 24.50 0.99
CA HIS A 147 -11.39 24.76 1.88
C HIS A 147 -10.53 23.52 2.15
N LYS A 148 -10.78 22.38 1.49
CA LYS A 148 -10.04 21.14 1.70
C LYS A 148 -8.91 20.97 0.72
N THR A 149 -7.85 20.30 1.18
CA THR A 149 -6.63 20.03 0.42
C THR A 149 -6.73 18.73 -0.36
N ALA A 150 -5.81 18.53 -1.32
CA ALA A 150 -5.64 17.26 -2.02
C ALA A 150 -5.35 16.09 -1.07
N ILE A 151 -4.58 16.33 0.02
CA ILE A 151 -4.29 15.30 1.05
C ILE A 151 -5.57 14.83 1.76
N ASP A 152 -6.51 15.74 1.99
CA ASP A 152 -7.80 15.39 2.59
C ASP A 152 -8.65 14.57 1.61
N THR A 153 -8.58 14.88 0.32
CA THR A 153 -9.23 14.11 -0.75
C THR A 153 -8.67 12.70 -0.85
N ASP A 154 -7.34 12.52 -0.78
CA ASP A 154 -6.70 11.20 -0.75
C ASP A 154 -7.19 10.35 0.44
N LYS A 155 -7.27 10.96 1.62
CA LYS A 155 -7.80 10.25 2.81
C LYS A 155 -9.25 9.84 2.61
N TYR A 156 -10.06 10.71 2.02
CA TYR A 156 -11.45 10.44 1.74
C TYR A 156 -11.60 9.29 0.72
N MET A 157 -10.87 9.32 -0.38
CA MET A 157 -10.88 8.25 -1.38
C MET A 157 -10.41 6.91 -0.81
N ASN A 158 -9.41 6.92 0.07
CA ASN A 158 -9.00 5.72 0.79
C ASN A 158 -10.12 5.15 1.68
N GLN A 159 -10.96 6.00 2.28
CA GLN A 159 -12.13 5.56 3.05
C GLN A 159 -13.21 4.97 2.14
N VAL A 160 -13.50 5.63 1.01
CA VAL A 160 -14.44 5.15 -0.01
C VAL A 160 -14.02 3.78 -0.51
N SER A 161 -12.78 3.63 -0.96
CA SER A 161 -12.26 2.36 -1.48
C SER A 161 -12.32 1.23 -0.46
N ARG A 162 -12.04 1.52 0.81
CA ARG A 162 -12.19 0.54 1.90
C ARG A 162 -13.63 0.14 2.13
N LYS A 163 -14.57 1.09 2.03
CA LYS A 163 -15.99 0.81 2.17
C LYS A 163 -16.48 -0.11 1.05
N GLU A 164 -16.14 0.22 -0.20
CA GLU A 164 -16.48 -0.61 -1.35
C GLU A 164 -15.85 -2.01 -1.26
N LEU A 165 -14.56 -2.08 -0.88
CA LEU A 165 -13.86 -3.36 -0.70
C LEU A 165 -14.51 -4.24 0.38
N ARG A 166 -15.04 -3.64 1.46
CA ARG A 166 -15.70 -4.42 2.50
C ARG A 166 -16.93 -5.14 1.98
N ILE A 167 -17.70 -4.53 1.08
CA ILE A 167 -18.87 -5.16 0.46
C ILE A 167 -18.44 -6.40 -0.33
N VAL A 168 -17.43 -6.26 -1.20
CA VAL A 168 -16.91 -7.37 -2.02
C VAL A 168 -16.29 -8.46 -1.15
N LEU A 169 -15.57 -8.10 -0.08
CA LEU A 169 -14.99 -9.08 0.83
C LEU A 169 -16.04 -9.85 1.62
N GLU A 170 -17.14 -9.20 2.03
CA GLU A 170 -18.23 -9.84 2.75
C GLU A 170 -18.86 -10.95 1.90
N GLU A 171 -19.19 -10.62 0.64
CA GLU A 171 -19.71 -11.58 -0.35
C GLU A 171 -18.71 -12.71 -0.63
N ALA A 172 -17.42 -12.37 -0.82
CA ALA A 172 -16.38 -13.36 -1.12
C ALA A 172 -16.10 -14.29 0.07
N VAL A 173 -16.06 -13.77 1.29
CA VAL A 173 -15.85 -14.59 2.50
C VAL A 173 -17.03 -15.53 2.69
N GLU A 174 -18.28 -15.04 2.65
CA GLU A 174 -19.47 -15.86 2.78
C GLU A 174 -19.52 -16.98 1.72
N LYS A 175 -19.25 -16.64 0.45
CA LYS A 175 -19.16 -17.57 -0.65
C LYS A 175 -18.14 -18.70 -0.38
N TRP A 176 -16.91 -18.33 -0.03
CA TRP A 176 -15.84 -19.31 0.13
C TRP A 176 -15.94 -20.09 1.42
N GLU A 177 -16.48 -19.54 2.49
CA GLU A 177 -16.86 -20.29 3.70
C GLU A 177 -17.93 -21.34 3.40
N GLY A 178 -18.93 -20.96 2.59
CA GLY A 178 -19.98 -21.90 2.16
C GLY A 178 -19.48 -23.03 1.29
N ILE A 179 -18.57 -22.76 0.35
CA ILE A 179 -18.01 -23.75 -0.59
C ILE A 179 -17.02 -24.70 0.11
N THR A 180 -16.13 -24.16 0.95
CA THR A 180 -15.05 -24.92 1.59
C THR A 180 -15.45 -25.58 2.90
N GLY A 181 -16.50 -25.10 3.55
CA GLY A 181 -16.89 -25.49 4.90
C GLY A 181 -15.96 -24.93 5.99
N VAL A 182 -14.87 -24.23 5.62
CA VAL A 182 -13.92 -23.60 6.56
C VAL A 182 -14.44 -22.22 6.92
N ARG A 183 -14.53 -21.91 8.22
CA ARG A 183 -15.02 -20.61 8.71
C ARG A 183 -13.91 -19.85 9.42
N CYS A 184 -13.77 -18.56 9.13
CA CYS A 184 -12.91 -17.70 9.91
C CYS A 184 -13.64 -17.17 11.17
N SER A 185 -12.88 -16.83 12.22
CA SER A 185 -13.42 -16.21 13.43
C SER A 185 -13.78 -14.74 13.24
N GLY A 186 -13.45 -14.17 12.08
CA GLY A 186 -13.72 -12.79 11.71
C GLY A 186 -12.63 -12.25 10.79
N TRP A 187 -12.91 -11.11 10.17
CA TRP A 187 -11.98 -10.50 9.23
C TRP A 187 -11.93 -8.96 9.33
N SER A 188 -10.88 -8.36 8.79
CA SER A 188 -10.69 -6.90 8.79
C SER A 188 -9.90 -6.41 7.60
N VAL A 189 -10.09 -5.13 7.25
CA VAL A 189 -9.28 -4.44 6.22
C VAL A 189 -8.24 -3.54 6.89
N SER A 190 -6.98 -3.68 6.48
CA SER A 190 -5.84 -2.96 7.06
C SER A 190 -4.93 -2.36 5.99
N SER A 191 -4.08 -1.41 6.37
CA SER A 191 -3.09 -0.78 5.47
C SER A 191 -1.82 -1.65 5.38
N MET A 192 -1.92 -2.83 4.77
CA MET A 192 -0.76 -3.68 4.50
C MET A 192 -0.14 -3.31 3.15
N THR A 193 1.18 -3.19 3.09
CA THR A 193 1.92 -2.83 1.87
C THR A 193 2.72 -4.00 1.29
N SER A 194 3.02 -5.03 2.09
CA SER A 194 3.89 -6.15 1.70
C SER A 194 3.16 -7.44 1.34
N ARG A 195 1.86 -7.53 1.62
CA ARG A 195 1.03 -8.71 1.35
C ARG A 195 -0.42 -8.33 1.10
N TRP A 196 -1.15 -9.18 0.39
CA TRP A 196 -2.55 -8.98 0.05
C TRP A 196 -3.50 -9.42 1.17
N GLY A 197 -3.17 -10.51 1.83
CA GLY A 197 -3.90 -11.07 2.96
C GLY A 197 -2.96 -11.57 4.05
N LEU A 198 -3.53 -11.98 5.17
CA LEU A 198 -2.87 -12.61 6.31
C LEU A 198 -3.91 -13.37 7.13
N CYS A 199 -3.73 -14.66 7.27
CA CYS A 199 -4.39 -15.46 8.29
C CYS A 199 -3.59 -15.40 9.59
N VAL A 200 -4.25 -15.06 10.69
CA VAL A 200 -3.66 -15.08 12.04
C VAL A 200 -4.06 -16.40 12.70
N THR A 201 -3.23 -17.41 12.51
CA THR A 201 -3.34 -18.69 13.23
C THR A 201 -2.69 -18.56 14.62
N PRO A 202 -3.22 -19.14 15.70
CA PRO A 202 -4.37 -20.03 15.79
C PRO A 202 -5.73 -19.32 15.94
N ALA A 203 -5.78 -17.98 15.92
CA ALA A 203 -7.03 -17.25 16.14
C ALA A 203 -8.06 -17.41 15.00
N GLY A 204 -7.65 -17.91 13.83
CA GLY A 204 -8.52 -18.06 12.66
C GLY A 204 -9.06 -16.74 12.12
N THR A 205 -8.42 -15.60 12.42
CA THR A 205 -8.84 -14.28 11.93
C THR A 205 -8.10 -13.88 10.67
N LEU A 206 -8.83 -13.27 9.72
CA LEU A 206 -8.25 -12.83 8.45
C LEU A 206 -8.04 -11.32 8.42
N ARG A 207 -6.97 -10.90 7.76
CA ARG A 207 -6.72 -9.47 7.49
C ARG A 207 -6.44 -9.28 6.01
N PHE A 208 -7.15 -8.36 5.40
CA PHE A 208 -7.01 -8.05 3.98
C PHE A 208 -6.39 -6.66 3.78
N SER A 209 -5.54 -6.54 2.76
CA SER A 209 -4.96 -5.25 2.40
C SER A 209 -6.00 -4.35 1.75
N ALA A 210 -6.08 -3.08 2.16
CA ALA A 210 -6.92 -2.08 1.50
C ALA A 210 -6.60 -1.91 -0.01
N ARG A 211 -5.38 -2.29 -0.44
CA ARG A 211 -4.95 -2.27 -1.85
C ARG A 211 -5.70 -3.28 -2.72
N LEU A 212 -6.37 -4.28 -2.13
CA LEU A 212 -7.23 -5.20 -2.88
C LEU A 212 -8.37 -4.47 -3.59
N ALA A 213 -8.78 -3.28 -3.14
CA ALA A 213 -9.77 -2.48 -3.86
C ALA A 213 -9.36 -2.13 -5.31
N GLN A 214 -8.07 -2.23 -5.65
CA GLN A 214 -7.56 -1.99 -7.00
C GLN A 214 -7.46 -3.27 -7.85
N GLN A 215 -7.63 -4.44 -7.25
CA GLN A 215 -7.56 -5.74 -7.93
C GLN A 215 -8.93 -6.16 -8.49
N PRO A 216 -8.97 -6.96 -9.55
CA PRO A 216 -10.21 -7.59 -10.01
C PRO A 216 -10.87 -8.43 -8.92
N VAL A 217 -12.17 -8.66 -9.05
CA VAL A 217 -12.96 -9.40 -8.04
C VAL A 217 -12.47 -10.84 -7.89
N ASP A 218 -12.12 -11.52 -8.98
CA ASP A 218 -11.55 -12.87 -8.98
C ASP A 218 -10.22 -12.94 -8.20
N ALA A 219 -9.40 -11.90 -8.29
CA ALA A 219 -8.17 -11.79 -7.49
C ALA A 219 -8.48 -11.57 -6.01
N ILE A 220 -9.54 -10.84 -5.67
CA ILE A 220 -10.00 -10.69 -4.29
C ILE A 220 -10.49 -12.04 -3.75
N GLU A 221 -11.30 -12.75 -4.52
CA GLU A 221 -11.78 -14.09 -4.20
C GLU A 221 -10.63 -15.09 -4.00
N TYR A 222 -9.63 -15.04 -4.89
CA TYR A 222 -8.42 -15.86 -4.74
C TYR A 222 -7.69 -15.59 -3.41
N VAL A 223 -7.54 -14.31 -3.02
CA VAL A 223 -6.90 -13.98 -1.74
C VAL A 223 -7.75 -14.44 -0.56
N VAL A 224 -9.07 -14.34 -0.63
CA VAL A 224 -9.97 -14.85 0.41
C VAL A 224 -9.82 -16.36 0.57
N LEU A 225 -9.90 -17.13 -0.52
CA LEU A 225 -9.70 -18.59 -0.50
C LEU A 225 -8.31 -18.96 0.04
N HIS A 226 -7.26 -18.22 -0.37
CA HIS A 226 -5.89 -18.43 0.09
C HIS A 226 -5.75 -18.26 1.61
N GLU A 227 -6.33 -17.20 2.17
CA GLU A 227 -6.27 -16.95 3.61
C GLU A 227 -7.16 -17.89 4.42
N LEU A 228 -8.31 -18.31 3.89
CA LEU A 228 -9.13 -19.36 4.50
C LEU A 228 -8.41 -20.71 4.51
N ALA A 229 -7.70 -21.06 3.44
CA ALA A 229 -6.91 -22.28 3.37
C ALA A 229 -5.85 -22.37 4.46
N HIS A 230 -5.30 -21.24 4.90
CA HIS A 230 -4.33 -21.18 6.00
C HIS A 230 -4.89 -21.57 7.37
N ILE A 231 -6.18 -21.57 7.55
CA ILE A 231 -6.83 -22.07 8.79
C ILE A 231 -6.60 -23.59 8.91
N THR A 232 -6.63 -24.31 7.78
CA THR A 232 -6.42 -25.78 7.72
C THR A 232 -4.96 -26.13 7.46
N TYR A 233 -4.30 -25.39 6.58
CA TYR A 233 -2.92 -25.61 6.14
C TYR A 233 -2.08 -24.37 6.42
N PRO A 234 -1.40 -24.29 7.59
CA PRO A 234 -0.66 -23.07 7.99
C PRO A 234 0.53 -22.70 7.09
N ASP A 235 1.06 -23.66 6.36
CA ASP A 235 2.19 -23.50 5.45
C ASP A 235 1.75 -23.57 3.98
N HIS A 236 2.64 -23.19 3.05
CA HIS A 236 2.42 -23.31 1.61
C HIS A 236 2.92 -24.67 1.05
N SER A 237 2.65 -25.75 1.77
CA SER A 237 2.98 -27.11 1.38
C SER A 237 2.22 -27.56 0.12
N ARG A 238 2.56 -28.74 -0.37
CA ARG A 238 1.83 -29.38 -1.49
C ARG A 238 0.33 -29.53 -1.18
N ASN A 239 -0.01 -29.87 0.07
CA ASN A 239 -1.40 -30.05 0.48
C ASN A 239 -2.18 -28.72 0.44
N PHE A 240 -1.55 -27.61 0.87
CA PHE A 240 -2.12 -26.26 0.75
C PHE A 240 -2.45 -25.94 -0.72
N TRP A 241 -1.48 -26.10 -1.62
CA TRP A 241 -1.71 -25.78 -3.04
C TRP A 241 -2.72 -26.70 -3.71
N ASN A 242 -2.70 -28.00 -3.39
CA ASN A 242 -3.71 -28.95 -3.89
C ASN A 242 -5.11 -28.53 -3.43
N TYR A 243 -5.25 -28.10 -2.17
CA TYR A 243 -6.51 -27.61 -1.65
C TYR A 243 -6.98 -26.35 -2.39
N VAL A 244 -6.13 -25.32 -2.51
CA VAL A 244 -6.49 -24.08 -3.23
C VAL A 244 -6.88 -24.38 -4.68
N TYR A 245 -6.10 -25.21 -5.40
CA TYR A 245 -6.33 -25.50 -6.81
C TYR A 245 -7.53 -26.44 -7.05
N SER A 246 -7.94 -27.23 -6.06
CA SER A 246 -9.16 -28.04 -6.18
C SER A 246 -10.42 -27.19 -6.21
N TYR A 247 -10.41 -26.01 -5.57
CA TYR A 247 -11.52 -25.07 -5.55
C TYR A 247 -11.40 -23.97 -6.61
N MET A 248 -10.18 -23.59 -6.98
CA MET A 248 -9.88 -22.50 -7.94
C MET A 248 -8.70 -22.92 -8.83
N PRO A 249 -8.95 -23.74 -9.88
CA PRO A 249 -7.90 -24.19 -10.80
C PRO A 249 -7.15 -23.06 -11.49
N GLU A 250 -7.79 -21.89 -11.70
CA GLU A 250 -7.24 -20.69 -12.31
C GLU A 250 -6.33 -19.86 -11.37
N ALA A 251 -6.24 -20.20 -10.10
CA ALA A 251 -5.45 -19.48 -9.09
C ALA A 251 -3.98 -19.17 -9.52
N PRO A 252 -3.24 -20.06 -10.23
CA PRO A 252 -1.90 -19.75 -10.70
C PRO A 252 -1.87 -18.58 -11.69
N GLN A 253 -2.85 -18.48 -12.57
CA GLN A 253 -2.98 -17.40 -13.55
C GLN A 253 -3.36 -16.10 -12.87
N ILE A 254 -4.36 -16.10 -11.98
CA ILE A 254 -4.78 -14.94 -11.19
C ILE A 254 -3.59 -14.38 -10.39
N LYS A 255 -2.83 -15.24 -9.73
CA LYS A 255 -1.62 -14.85 -8.98
C LYS A 255 -0.55 -14.18 -9.86
N LYS A 256 -0.40 -14.64 -11.11
CA LYS A 256 0.51 -14.02 -12.09
C LYS A 256 0.01 -12.63 -12.50
N GLU A 257 -1.28 -12.48 -12.77
CA GLU A 257 -1.91 -11.23 -13.18
C GLU A 257 -1.90 -10.19 -12.07
N MET A 258 -2.13 -10.57 -10.82
CA MET A 258 -2.01 -9.69 -9.66
C MET A 258 -0.63 -9.03 -9.55
N ARG A 259 0.45 -9.73 -9.94
CA ARG A 259 1.80 -9.15 -9.99
C ARG A 259 1.94 -8.10 -11.08
N MET A 260 1.30 -8.30 -12.23
CA MET A 260 1.36 -7.37 -13.36
C MET A 260 0.55 -6.10 -13.09
N ILE A 261 -0.60 -6.20 -12.40
CA ILE A 261 -1.45 -5.04 -12.08
C ILE A 261 -0.77 -4.07 -11.09
N ILE A 262 0.09 -4.57 -10.20
CA ILE A 262 0.91 -3.70 -9.34
C ILE A 262 1.88 -2.87 -10.19
N ASP A 263 2.30 -3.42 -11.32
CA ASP A 263 3.30 -2.85 -12.22
C ASP A 263 2.69 -1.87 -13.25
N TYR A 264 1.37 -1.89 -13.41
CA TYR A 264 0.66 -1.11 -14.43
C TYR A 264 -0.30 -0.09 -13.81
N LEU A 265 0.27 0.95 -13.22
CA LEU A 265 -0.40 2.23 -13.11
C LEU A 265 0.14 3.06 -14.29
N PRO A 266 -0.71 3.44 -15.29
CA PRO A 266 -0.23 4.24 -16.40
C PRO A 266 0.38 5.53 -15.84
N PRO A 267 1.53 5.99 -16.40
CA PRO A 267 2.04 7.31 -16.07
C PRO A 267 0.91 8.32 -16.39
N SER A 268 0.70 9.26 -15.49
CA SER A 268 -0.09 10.45 -15.82
C SER A 268 0.63 11.15 -16.97
N GLU A 269 0.02 11.24 -18.15
CA GLU A 269 0.47 12.09 -19.23
C GLU A 269 0.58 13.55 -18.79
#